data_2b75468244fa030e9fc1e1531e656f4f
#
_entry.id   2b75468244fa030e9fc1e1531e656f4f
#
_cell.length_a   1.000
_cell.length_b   1.000
_cell.length_c   1.000
_cell.angle_alpha   90.00
_cell.angle_beta   90.00
_cell.angle_gamma   90.00
#
_symmetry.space_group_name_H-M   'P 1'
#
loop_
_entity.id
_entity.type
_entity.pdbx_description
1 polymer ?
#
loop_
_entity_poly.entity_id
_entity_poly.type
_entity_poly.pdbx_seq_one_letter_code
_entity_poly.pdbx_strand_id
1 'polypeptide(L)'
;MRELVLRLANENIGWGYTKIRDALRGMNIEIGRTTVAAILAEAGLEPAPERTRKRTWNHFLKSHWETLYACDFFSVETLGTFGTVRVMVLFVIELKSRAVHVAGIRVAPDGAWMTQIARNLLDPDDGFLRHATHLIHDRDPLCGRRYSRPAASRFHEEVSHHTHVFVLEVVTVV
;
A
#
# COMPACT_ATOMS: atom_id res chain seq x y z
N MET A 1 26.18 17.99 -21.09
CA MET A 1 24.92 18.51 -20.53
C MET A 1 23.98 17.39 -20.06
N ARG A 2 23.50 16.52 -20.96
CA ARG A 2 22.60 15.39 -20.62
C ARG A 2 23.17 14.51 -19.50
N GLU A 3 24.43 14.13 -19.61
CA GLU A 3 25.11 13.28 -18.63
C GLU A 3 25.16 13.89 -17.22
N LEU A 4 25.39 15.21 -17.12
CA LEU A 4 25.39 15.94 -15.87
C LEU A 4 23.99 15.99 -15.23
N VAL A 5 22.93 16.18 -16.02
CA VAL A 5 21.53 16.10 -15.56
C VAL A 5 21.22 14.72 -14.97
N LEU A 6 21.59 13.65 -15.68
CA LEU A 6 21.37 12.26 -15.25
C LEU A 6 22.17 11.94 -13.98
N ARG A 7 23.41 12.40 -13.90
CA ARG A 7 24.25 12.24 -12.71
C ARG A 7 23.65 12.93 -11.49
N LEU A 8 23.28 14.20 -11.61
CA LEU A 8 22.61 14.94 -10.52
C LEU A 8 21.31 14.27 -10.07
N ALA A 9 20.54 13.74 -11.01
CA ALA A 9 19.30 13.02 -10.69
C ALA A 9 19.53 11.69 -9.97
N ASN A 10 20.60 10.97 -10.28
CA ASN A 10 20.94 9.69 -9.68
C ASN A 10 21.61 9.86 -8.29
N GLU A 11 22.49 10.84 -8.16
CA GLU A 11 23.14 11.15 -6.89
C GLU A 11 22.15 11.75 -5.87
N ASN A 12 21.15 12.52 -6.36
CA ASN A 12 20.18 13.22 -5.53
C ASN A 12 18.76 12.77 -5.82
N ILE A 13 18.38 11.59 -5.36
CA ILE A 13 17.12 10.91 -5.66
C ILE A 13 15.89 11.76 -5.28
N GLY A 14 15.98 12.56 -4.22
CA GLY A 14 14.93 13.48 -3.76
C GLY A 14 14.85 14.79 -4.53
N TRP A 15 15.67 15.02 -5.56
CA TRP A 15 15.65 16.26 -6.33
C TRP A 15 14.67 16.18 -7.49
N GLY A 16 13.69 17.10 -7.49
CA GLY A 16 12.79 17.31 -8.62
C GLY A 16 13.44 18.16 -9.72
N TYR A 17 12.78 18.28 -10.85
CA TYR A 17 13.25 19.01 -12.02
C TYR A 17 13.72 20.44 -11.69
N THR A 18 13.02 21.13 -10.79
CA THR A 18 13.36 22.49 -10.36
C THR A 18 14.67 22.52 -9.60
N LYS A 19 14.88 21.62 -8.64
CA LYS A 19 16.14 21.55 -7.89
C LYS A 19 17.33 21.21 -8.76
N ILE A 20 17.17 20.30 -9.72
CA ILE A 20 18.23 19.96 -10.69
C ILE A 20 18.56 21.17 -11.56
N ARG A 21 17.55 21.88 -12.07
CA ARG A 21 17.73 23.13 -12.83
C ARG A 21 18.50 24.18 -12.03
N ASP A 22 18.09 24.38 -10.78
CA ASP A 22 18.69 25.41 -9.92
C ASP A 22 20.13 25.07 -9.53
N ALA A 23 20.45 23.80 -9.33
CA ALA A 23 21.82 23.33 -9.16
C ALA A 23 22.70 23.58 -10.39
N LEU A 24 22.17 23.34 -11.60
CA LEU A 24 22.86 23.64 -12.86
C LEU A 24 23.06 25.13 -13.05
N ARG A 25 22.05 25.94 -12.70
CA ARG A 25 22.16 27.40 -12.73
C ARG A 25 23.26 27.92 -11.77
N GLY A 26 23.43 27.30 -10.60
CA GLY A 26 24.54 27.59 -9.68
C GLY A 26 25.92 27.26 -10.28
N MET A 27 25.99 26.42 -11.30
CA MET A 27 27.20 26.10 -12.07
C MET A 27 27.31 26.90 -13.38
N ASN A 28 26.60 28.02 -13.51
CA ASN A 28 26.49 28.86 -14.71
C ASN A 28 25.97 28.11 -15.97
N ILE A 29 25.14 27.10 -15.76
CA ILE A 29 24.52 26.34 -16.86
C ILE A 29 23.04 26.67 -16.87
N GLU A 30 22.60 27.41 -17.88
CA GLU A 30 21.19 27.74 -18.09
C GLU A 30 20.48 26.64 -18.88
N ILE A 31 19.50 26.03 -18.24
CA ILE A 31 18.63 24.99 -18.84
C ILE A 31 17.19 25.17 -18.36
N GLY A 32 16.23 24.94 -19.25
CA GLY A 32 14.82 24.99 -18.91
C GLY A 32 14.37 23.77 -18.07
N ARG A 33 13.38 23.96 -17.20
CA ARG A 33 12.77 22.86 -16.43
C ARG A 33 12.21 21.77 -17.35
N THR A 34 11.61 22.16 -18.48
CA THR A 34 11.05 21.25 -19.48
C THR A 34 12.12 20.41 -20.15
N THR A 35 13.30 20.99 -20.42
CA THR A 35 14.45 20.27 -20.99
C THR A 35 15.01 19.27 -19.99
N VAL A 36 15.10 19.63 -18.70
CA VAL A 36 15.47 18.67 -17.64
C VAL A 36 14.47 17.52 -17.57
N ALA A 37 13.17 17.81 -17.64
CA ALA A 37 12.13 16.79 -17.65
C ALA A 37 12.23 15.86 -18.86
N ALA A 38 12.46 16.41 -20.06
CA ALA A 38 12.63 15.62 -21.29
C ALA A 38 13.85 14.69 -21.20
N ILE A 39 15.00 15.19 -20.74
CA ILE A 39 16.22 14.38 -20.58
C ILE A 39 16.00 13.23 -19.61
N LEU A 40 15.30 13.45 -18.51
CA LEU A 40 15.02 12.41 -17.52
C LEU A 40 13.99 11.39 -18.04
N ALA A 41 12.96 11.85 -18.76
CA ALA A 41 11.98 10.97 -19.38
C ALA A 41 12.60 10.06 -20.47
N GLU A 42 13.46 10.61 -21.33
CA GLU A 42 14.22 9.83 -22.32
C GLU A 42 15.13 8.77 -21.68
N ALA A 43 15.64 9.03 -20.49
CA ALA A 43 16.46 8.09 -19.71
C ALA A 43 15.62 7.11 -18.87
N GLY A 44 14.29 7.16 -18.95
CA GLY A 44 13.39 6.34 -18.14
C GLY A 44 13.41 6.68 -16.66
N LEU A 45 13.87 7.90 -16.29
CA LEU A 45 13.93 8.37 -14.91
C LEU A 45 12.67 9.18 -14.58
N GLU A 46 11.84 8.63 -13.72
CA GLU A 46 10.62 9.28 -13.23
C GLU A 46 10.91 10.53 -12.37
N PRO A 47 9.91 11.41 -12.13
CA PRO A 47 10.03 12.54 -11.20
C PRO A 47 10.49 12.14 -9.80
N ALA A 48 11.18 13.03 -9.09
CA ALA A 48 11.77 12.75 -7.78
C ALA A 48 10.83 12.13 -6.75
N PRO A 49 9.57 12.59 -6.58
CA PRO A 49 8.64 11.98 -5.63
C PRO A 49 8.38 10.51 -5.92
N GLU A 50 8.23 10.13 -7.19
CA GLU A 50 7.96 8.76 -7.62
C GLU A 50 9.21 7.88 -7.53
N ARG A 51 10.39 8.41 -7.90
CA ARG A 51 11.68 7.69 -7.75
C ARG A 51 11.96 7.33 -6.30
N THR A 52 11.80 8.28 -5.38
CA THR A 52 12.02 8.07 -3.94
C THR A 52 11.02 7.06 -3.40
N ARG A 53 9.75 7.20 -3.76
CA ARG A 53 8.67 6.31 -3.34
C ARG A 53 8.89 4.87 -3.81
N LYS A 54 9.23 4.66 -5.10
CA LYS A 54 9.47 3.31 -5.64
C LYS A 54 10.69 2.63 -5.00
N ARG A 55 11.79 3.36 -4.78
CA ARG A 55 12.98 2.77 -4.14
C ARG A 55 12.73 2.42 -2.69
N THR A 56 12.08 3.30 -1.94
CA THR A 56 11.71 3.03 -0.55
C THR A 56 10.75 1.86 -0.47
N TRP A 57 9.76 1.80 -1.35
CA TRP A 57 8.78 0.72 -1.42
C TRP A 57 9.42 -0.62 -1.78
N ASN A 58 10.28 -0.66 -2.81
CA ASN A 58 11.01 -1.87 -3.18
C ASN A 58 11.92 -2.37 -2.06
N HIS A 59 12.58 -1.46 -1.35
CA HIS A 59 13.41 -1.82 -0.20
C HIS A 59 12.54 -2.40 0.92
N PHE A 60 11.44 -1.73 1.25
CA PHE A 60 10.47 -2.20 2.24
C PHE A 60 9.95 -3.60 1.91
N LEU A 61 9.46 -3.82 0.69
CA LEU A 61 8.94 -5.13 0.28
C LEU A 61 10.01 -6.23 0.41
N LYS A 62 11.25 -5.96 -0.05
CA LYS A 62 12.34 -6.93 0.07
C LYS A 62 12.70 -7.26 1.52
N SER A 63 12.66 -6.26 2.40
CA SER A 63 13.03 -6.45 3.81
C SER A 63 11.98 -7.19 4.63
N HIS A 64 10.69 -7.12 4.22
CA HIS A 64 9.58 -7.69 4.99
C HIS A 64 8.84 -8.80 4.25
N TRP A 65 9.36 -9.27 3.10
CA TRP A 65 8.68 -10.23 2.22
C TRP A 65 8.23 -11.51 2.92
N GLU A 66 9.02 -11.98 3.87
CA GLU A 66 8.78 -13.21 4.62
C GLU A 66 7.56 -13.15 5.54
N THR A 67 7.21 -11.95 6.02
CA THR A 67 6.16 -11.72 7.03
C THR A 67 5.13 -10.70 6.56
N LEU A 68 5.05 -10.48 5.24
CA LEU A 68 4.17 -9.51 4.63
C LEU A 68 2.90 -10.20 4.12
N TYR A 69 1.77 -9.67 4.55
CA TYR A 69 0.43 -10.11 4.18
C TYR A 69 -0.33 -8.98 3.53
N ALA A 70 -1.35 -9.31 2.76
CA ALA A 70 -2.29 -8.34 2.21
C ALA A 70 -3.71 -8.82 2.40
N CYS A 71 -4.66 -7.90 2.57
CA CYS A 71 -6.08 -8.23 2.60
C CYS A 71 -6.88 -7.24 1.76
N ASP A 72 -7.98 -7.72 1.22
CA ASP A 72 -8.89 -6.92 0.43
C ASP A 72 -10.30 -7.52 0.45
N PHE A 73 -11.27 -6.70 0.04
CA PHE A 73 -12.65 -7.09 -0.14
C PHE A 73 -12.98 -7.24 -1.61
N PHE A 74 -13.72 -8.28 -1.95
CA PHE A 74 -14.45 -8.33 -3.21
C PHE A 74 -15.90 -8.67 -2.98
N SER A 75 -16.76 -8.26 -3.88
CA SER A 75 -18.19 -8.56 -3.82
C SER A 75 -18.59 -9.60 -4.84
N VAL A 76 -19.45 -10.51 -4.42
CA VAL A 76 -20.08 -11.53 -5.29
C VAL A 76 -21.59 -11.33 -5.25
N GLU A 77 -22.22 -11.38 -6.40
CA GLU A 77 -23.68 -11.42 -6.48
C GLU A 77 -24.15 -12.88 -6.55
N THR A 78 -25.04 -13.25 -5.67
CA THR A 78 -25.62 -14.58 -5.61
C THR A 78 -27.15 -14.50 -5.67
N LEU A 79 -27.79 -15.54 -6.18
CA LEU A 79 -29.24 -15.64 -6.21
C LEU A 79 -29.74 -16.12 -4.85
N GLY A 80 -30.52 -15.27 -4.19
CA GLY A 80 -31.26 -15.63 -2.97
C GLY A 80 -32.73 -15.89 -3.26
N THR A 81 -33.46 -16.32 -2.26
CA THR A 81 -34.90 -16.66 -2.36
C THR A 81 -35.77 -15.50 -2.86
N PHE A 82 -35.35 -14.25 -2.63
CA PHE A 82 -36.09 -13.03 -2.97
C PHE A 82 -35.37 -12.16 -4.01
N GLY A 83 -34.40 -12.70 -4.75
CA GLY A 83 -33.66 -11.97 -5.78
C GLY A 83 -32.14 -12.02 -5.56
N THR A 84 -31.43 -11.13 -6.25
CA THR A 84 -29.95 -11.05 -6.16
C THR A 84 -29.51 -10.45 -4.84
N VAL A 85 -28.60 -11.13 -4.16
CA VAL A 85 -27.96 -10.67 -2.93
C VAL A 85 -26.48 -10.45 -3.19
N ARG A 86 -25.98 -9.25 -2.84
CA ARG A 86 -24.56 -8.96 -2.89
C ARG A 86 -23.90 -9.38 -1.56
N VAL A 87 -22.88 -10.19 -1.67
CA VAL A 87 -22.11 -10.73 -0.55
C VAL A 87 -20.69 -10.18 -0.62
N MET A 88 -20.18 -9.67 0.49
CA MET A 88 -18.80 -9.22 0.64
C MET A 88 -17.93 -10.36 1.16
N VAL A 89 -16.81 -10.58 0.51
CA VAL A 89 -15.83 -11.60 0.88
C VAL A 89 -14.54 -10.89 1.27
N LEU A 90 -14.11 -11.10 2.51
CA LEU A 90 -12.78 -10.66 2.97
C LEU A 90 -11.80 -11.81 2.79
N PHE A 91 -10.74 -11.56 2.06
CA PHE A 91 -9.63 -12.51 1.93
C PHE A 91 -8.31 -11.90 2.42
N VAL A 92 -7.42 -12.76 2.83
CA VAL A 92 -6.05 -12.43 3.23
C VAL A 92 -5.10 -13.31 2.45
N ILE A 93 -4.02 -12.74 1.96
CA ILE A 93 -2.96 -13.44 1.24
C ILE A 93 -1.62 -13.28 1.94
N GLU A 94 -0.90 -14.38 2.15
CA GLU A 94 0.52 -14.37 2.47
C GLU A 94 1.32 -14.16 1.19
N LEU A 95 2.07 -13.06 1.08
CA LEU A 95 2.74 -12.72 -0.18
C LEU A 95 3.87 -13.68 -0.55
N LYS A 96 4.56 -14.25 0.44
CA LYS A 96 5.65 -15.21 0.23
C LYS A 96 5.17 -16.51 -0.41
N SER A 97 4.22 -17.19 0.22
CA SER A 97 3.70 -18.49 -0.20
C SER A 97 2.61 -18.38 -1.24
N ARG A 98 1.97 -17.20 -1.37
CA ARG A 98 0.73 -16.94 -2.11
C ARG A 98 -0.46 -17.74 -1.57
N ALA A 99 -0.37 -18.22 -0.35
CA ALA A 99 -1.49 -18.85 0.33
C ALA A 99 -2.60 -17.83 0.56
N VAL A 100 -3.83 -18.18 0.21
CA VAL A 100 -5.00 -17.34 0.36
C VAL A 100 -5.92 -17.94 1.41
N HIS A 101 -6.37 -17.12 2.34
CA HIS A 101 -7.34 -17.46 3.37
C HIS A 101 -8.58 -16.59 3.21
N VAL A 102 -9.76 -17.20 3.14
CA VAL A 102 -11.02 -16.48 3.19
C VAL A 102 -11.37 -16.21 4.65
N ALA A 103 -11.15 -14.98 5.09
CA ALA A 103 -11.32 -14.59 6.47
C ALA A 103 -12.81 -14.52 6.89
N GLY A 104 -13.68 -14.22 5.94
CA GLY A 104 -15.11 -14.25 6.18
C GLY A 104 -15.95 -13.77 5.02
N ILE A 105 -17.23 -14.11 5.08
CA ILE A 105 -18.24 -13.80 4.06
C ILE A 105 -19.46 -13.20 4.77
N ARG A 106 -19.93 -12.03 4.32
CA ARG A 106 -21.10 -11.36 4.91
C ARG A 106 -21.81 -10.46 3.91
N VAL A 107 -23.13 -10.35 3.99
CA VAL A 107 -23.96 -9.49 3.13
C VAL A 107 -23.72 -8.02 3.44
N ALA A 108 -23.62 -7.66 4.72
CA ALA A 108 -23.36 -6.29 5.17
C ALA A 108 -22.35 -6.35 6.31
N PRO A 109 -21.04 -6.33 6.02
CA PRO A 109 -20.00 -6.33 7.05
C PRO A 109 -20.08 -5.05 7.87
N ASP A 110 -19.98 -5.20 9.18
CA ASP A 110 -19.95 -4.13 10.16
C ASP A 110 -18.68 -4.23 11.03
N GLY A 111 -18.46 -3.26 11.90
CA GLY A 111 -17.26 -3.27 12.69
C GLY A 111 -17.20 -4.31 13.80
N ALA A 112 -18.32 -4.77 14.30
CA ALA A 112 -18.31 -5.86 15.26
C ALA A 112 -17.85 -7.14 14.60
N TRP A 113 -18.32 -7.39 13.39
CA TRP A 113 -17.87 -8.49 12.54
C TRP A 113 -16.37 -8.37 12.18
N MET A 114 -15.92 -7.18 11.79
CA MET A 114 -14.49 -6.94 11.50
C MET A 114 -13.60 -7.19 12.72
N THR A 115 -14.02 -6.77 13.90
CA THR A 115 -13.30 -7.04 15.15
C THR A 115 -13.19 -8.53 15.43
N GLN A 116 -14.27 -9.30 15.22
CA GLN A 116 -14.24 -10.74 15.40
C GLN A 116 -13.34 -11.44 14.38
N ILE A 117 -13.38 -11.00 13.12
CA ILE A 117 -12.48 -11.50 12.07
C ILE A 117 -11.01 -11.23 12.44
N ALA A 118 -10.71 -10.02 12.94
CA ALA A 118 -9.34 -9.69 13.36
C ALA A 118 -8.84 -10.61 14.47
N ARG A 119 -9.66 -10.89 15.47
CA ARG A 119 -9.33 -11.83 16.56
C ARG A 119 -9.07 -13.23 16.04
N ASN A 120 -9.92 -13.74 15.15
CA ASN A 120 -9.73 -15.05 14.56
C ASN A 120 -8.44 -15.13 13.72
N LEU A 121 -8.13 -14.08 12.97
CA LEU A 121 -6.90 -14.02 12.15
C LEU A 121 -5.63 -13.92 12.98
N LEU A 122 -5.72 -13.31 14.18
CA LEU A 122 -4.59 -13.08 15.09
C LEU A 122 -4.49 -14.15 16.21
N ASP A 123 -5.33 -15.16 16.16
CA ASP A 123 -5.28 -16.24 17.14
C ASP A 123 -3.86 -16.83 17.24
N PRO A 124 -3.28 -16.98 18.44
CA PRO A 124 -1.91 -17.47 18.62
C PRO A 124 -1.69 -18.90 18.13
N ASP A 125 -2.73 -19.73 18.18
CA ASP A 125 -2.61 -21.16 17.90
C ASP A 125 -2.83 -21.45 16.39
N ASP A 126 -3.90 -20.91 15.79
CA ASP A 126 -4.31 -21.23 14.43
C ASP A 126 -4.57 -20.03 13.52
N GLY A 127 -4.42 -18.80 14.02
CA GLY A 127 -4.64 -17.58 13.28
C GLY A 127 -3.74 -17.45 12.04
N PHE A 128 -4.34 -17.12 10.89
CA PHE A 128 -3.62 -16.99 9.62
C PHE A 128 -2.57 -15.84 9.65
N LEU A 129 -2.79 -14.80 10.46
CA LEU A 129 -1.88 -13.67 10.63
C LEU A 129 -0.90 -13.81 11.80
N ARG A 130 -0.84 -14.97 12.48
CA ARG A 130 0.02 -15.17 13.68
C ARG A 130 1.51 -14.88 13.45
N HIS A 131 1.98 -14.97 12.21
CA HIS A 131 3.37 -14.68 11.82
C HIS A 131 3.53 -13.36 11.04
N ALA A 132 2.44 -12.62 10.87
CA ALA A 132 2.46 -11.37 10.14
C ALA A 132 3.14 -10.27 10.96
N THR A 133 4.06 -9.53 10.34
CA THR A 133 4.59 -8.28 10.91
C THR A 133 4.02 -7.07 10.19
N HIS A 134 3.55 -7.24 8.96
CA HIS A 134 2.99 -6.18 8.14
C HIS A 134 1.78 -6.67 7.37
N LEU A 135 0.72 -5.88 7.39
CA LEU A 135 -0.50 -6.11 6.63
C LEU A 135 -0.75 -4.93 5.69
N ILE A 136 -0.86 -5.22 4.41
CA ILE A 136 -1.23 -4.25 3.39
C ILE A 136 -2.74 -4.35 3.18
N HIS A 137 -3.44 -3.23 3.25
CA HIS A 137 -4.85 -3.16 2.91
C HIS A 137 -5.17 -1.84 2.21
N ASP A 138 -6.26 -1.82 1.45
CA ASP A 138 -6.78 -0.59 0.86
C ASP A 138 -7.43 0.29 1.92
N ARG A 139 -7.62 1.58 1.60
CA ARG A 139 -8.37 2.57 2.40
C ARG A 139 -9.89 2.36 2.31
N ASP A 140 -10.34 1.13 2.18
CA ASP A 140 -11.76 0.83 2.25
C ASP A 140 -12.34 1.36 3.58
N PRO A 141 -13.52 1.98 3.57
CA PRO A 141 -14.19 2.45 4.79
C PRO A 141 -14.38 1.38 5.86
N LEU A 142 -14.46 0.11 5.47
CA LEU A 142 -14.53 -1.04 6.38
C LEU A 142 -13.19 -1.38 7.03
N CYS A 143 -12.07 -1.04 6.35
CA CYS A 143 -10.71 -1.19 6.88
C CYS A 143 -10.09 0.12 7.36
N GLY A 144 -10.64 1.30 7.00
CA GLY A 144 -10.03 2.61 7.19
C GLY A 144 -10.82 3.61 8.05
N ARG A 145 -10.17 4.70 8.43
CA ARG A 145 -10.63 5.74 9.38
C ARG A 145 -11.84 6.58 8.98
N ARG A 146 -12.46 6.42 7.83
CA ARG A 146 -13.41 7.42 7.27
C ARG A 146 -14.88 7.24 7.62
N TYR A 147 -15.30 6.14 8.19
CA TYR A 147 -16.68 6.04 8.67
C TYR A 147 -16.73 6.18 10.19
N SER A 148 -17.31 7.29 10.58
CA SER A 148 -17.76 7.63 11.93
C SER A 148 -17.65 6.50 12.96
N ARG A 149 -16.53 6.50 13.72
CA ARG A 149 -16.44 5.91 15.07
C ARG A 149 -17.55 4.88 15.41
N PRO A 150 -17.32 3.63 15.60
CA PRO A 150 -16.21 2.97 16.32
C PRO A 150 -15.68 1.66 15.69
N ALA A 151 -16.00 1.35 14.46
CA ALA A 151 -15.89 0.00 13.95
C ALA A 151 -14.56 -0.29 13.22
N ALA A 152 -14.17 0.57 12.30
CA ALA A 152 -12.95 0.39 11.51
C ALA A 152 -11.67 0.70 12.32
N SER A 153 -11.78 1.57 13.32
CA SER A 153 -10.69 1.82 14.26
C SER A 153 -10.33 0.57 15.09
N ARG A 154 -11.30 -0.31 15.34
CA ARG A 154 -11.10 -1.53 16.14
C ARG A 154 -10.35 -2.63 15.39
N PHE A 155 -10.60 -2.81 14.08
CA PHE A 155 -9.80 -3.76 13.31
C PHE A 155 -8.33 -3.32 13.27
N HIS A 156 -8.10 -2.04 13.00
CA HIS A 156 -6.77 -1.45 13.00
C HIS A 156 -6.14 -1.47 14.39
N GLU A 157 -6.91 -1.19 15.44
CA GLU A 157 -6.47 -1.17 16.83
C GLU A 157 -6.20 -2.59 17.34
N GLU A 158 -7.07 -3.57 17.06
CA GLU A 158 -6.90 -4.97 17.44
C GLU A 158 -5.67 -5.58 16.74
N VAL A 159 -5.51 -5.36 15.44
CA VAL A 159 -4.34 -5.80 14.67
C VAL A 159 -3.06 -5.12 15.17
N SER A 160 -3.12 -3.82 15.53
CA SER A 160 -1.95 -3.08 16.03
C SER A 160 -1.55 -3.45 17.46
N HIS A 161 -2.47 -3.90 18.31
CA HIS A 161 -2.19 -4.23 19.70
C HIS A 161 -1.64 -5.65 19.93
N HIS A 162 -1.97 -6.62 19.07
CA HIS A 162 -1.58 -8.03 19.27
C HIS A 162 -0.29 -8.43 18.55
N THR A 163 0.09 -7.70 17.53
CA THR A 163 1.33 -7.92 16.80
C THR A 163 1.91 -6.56 16.44
N HIS A 164 3.24 -6.43 16.33
CA HIS A 164 3.86 -5.24 15.74
C HIS A 164 3.54 -5.13 14.24
N VAL A 165 2.27 -5.32 13.86
CA VAL A 165 1.79 -5.22 12.49
C VAL A 165 1.63 -3.75 12.16
N PHE A 166 2.55 -3.22 11.38
CA PHE A 166 2.39 -1.90 10.79
C PHE A 166 1.41 -2.01 9.62
N VAL A 167 0.26 -1.40 9.79
CA VAL A 167 -0.72 -1.28 8.72
C VAL A 167 -0.23 -0.21 7.74
N LEU A 168 0.17 -0.65 6.56
CA LEU A 168 0.52 0.22 5.46
C LEU A 168 -0.72 0.48 4.62
N GLU A 169 -1.23 1.70 4.68
CA GLU A 169 -2.22 2.15 3.71
C GLU A 169 -1.57 2.16 2.32
N VAL A 170 -1.94 1.22 1.48
CA VAL A 170 -1.56 1.24 0.07
C VAL A 170 -2.53 2.16 -0.66
N VAL A 171 -2.04 3.30 -1.11
CA VAL A 171 -2.75 4.09 -2.10
C VAL A 171 -2.68 3.31 -3.41
N THR A 172 -3.79 2.72 -3.83
CA THR A 172 -3.91 2.20 -5.19
C THR A 172 -3.75 3.38 -6.15
N VAL A 173 -2.65 3.39 -6.89
CA VAL A 173 -2.50 4.28 -8.03
C VAL A 173 -3.19 3.59 -9.18
N VAL A 174 -4.43 4.04 -9.52
CA VAL A 174 -5.09 3.74 -10.78
C VAL A 174 -4.42 4.56 -11.87
#